data_c98da51ad949781fbd456ae28d35ba24
#
_entry.id   c98da51ad949781fbd456ae28d35ba24
#
_cell.length_a   1.000
_cell.length_b   1.000
_cell.length_c   1.000
_cell.angle_alpha   90.00
_cell.angle_beta   90.00
_cell.angle_gamma   90.00
#
_symmetry.space_group_name_H-M   'P 1'
#
loop_
_entity.id
_entity.type
_entity.pdbx_description
1 polymer ?
#
loop_
_entity_poly.entity_id
_entity_poly.type
_entity_poly.pdbx_seq_one_letter_code
_entity_poly.pdbx_strand_id
1 'polypeptide(L)'
;MHLKKLMTGVMVFFLLGCFLCACGKTKDQTRKITKDTNKKIIIGGDNYPPFNYTDENGNPAGIDVELAKEAFSRMGYKPVFVNIDWENKKNLVEQGKIDCIWACFSVTGREND
;
A
#
# COMPACT_ATOMS: atom_id res chain seq x y z
N MET A 1 -39.94 -54.90 -4.54
CA MET A 1 -40.43 -53.91 -3.57
C MET A 1 -39.31 -53.37 -2.65
N HIS A 2 -38.29 -54.15 -2.34
CA HIS A 2 -37.17 -53.74 -1.50
C HIS A 2 -36.18 -52.77 -2.16
N LEU A 3 -35.97 -52.89 -3.46
CA LEU A 3 -35.01 -52.08 -4.23
C LEU A 3 -35.40 -50.60 -4.32
N LYS A 4 -36.73 -50.32 -4.42
CA LYS A 4 -37.23 -48.91 -4.43
C LYS A 4 -37.07 -48.21 -3.11
N LYS A 5 -37.19 -48.91 -1.98
CA LYS A 5 -37.00 -48.38 -0.64
C LYS A 5 -35.53 -48.11 -0.34
N LEU A 6 -34.61 -48.91 -0.88
CA LEU A 6 -33.18 -48.73 -0.73
C LEU A 6 -32.68 -47.51 -1.51
N MET A 7 -33.19 -47.29 -2.73
CA MET A 7 -32.83 -46.10 -3.53
C MET A 7 -33.31 -44.78 -2.89
N THR A 8 -34.50 -44.78 -2.24
CA THR A 8 -35.02 -43.59 -1.58
C THR A 8 -34.19 -43.25 -0.35
N GLY A 9 -33.71 -44.25 0.40
CA GLY A 9 -32.83 -43.99 1.57
C GLY A 9 -31.47 -43.45 1.20
N VAL A 10 -30.86 -43.91 0.11
CA VAL A 10 -29.55 -43.43 -0.37
C VAL A 10 -29.67 -41.99 -0.89
N MET A 11 -30.78 -41.66 -1.58
CA MET A 11 -30.98 -40.30 -2.10
C MET A 11 -31.21 -39.25 -0.98
N VAL A 12 -31.89 -39.63 0.09
CA VAL A 12 -32.11 -38.74 1.25
C VAL A 12 -30.79 -38.51 2.03
N PHE A 13 -29.92 -39.54 2.09
CA PHE A 13 -28.62 -39.39 2.76
C PHE A 13 -27.66 -38.49 1.96
N PHE A 14 -27.76 -38.50 0.62
CA PHE A 14 -26.94 -37.63 -0.24
C PHE A 14 -27.37 -36.15 -0.17
N LEU A 15 -28.66 -35.87 0.04
CA LEU A 15 -29.18 -34.53 0.18
C LEU A 15 -28.89 -33.90 1.54
N LEU A 16 -28.69 -34.71 2.62
CA LEU A 16 -28.30 -34.20 3.94
C LEU A 16 -26.81 -33.96 4.07
N GLY A 17 -25.98 -34.52 3.23
CA GLY A 17 -24.51 -34.35 3.24
C GLY A 17 -24.00 -33.07 2.62
N CYS A 18 -24.81 -32.35 1.83
CA CYS A 18 -24.39 -31.14 1.13
C CYS A 18 -24.53 -29.81 1.93
N PHE A 19 -25.09 -29.87 3.16
CA PHE A 19 -25.35 -28.66 3.93
C PHE A 19 -24.25 -28.28 4.95
N LEU A 20 -23.12 -28.98 4.99
CA LEU A 20 -22.05 -28.75 5.97
C LEU A 20 -20.75 -28.19 5.38
N CYS A 21 -20.76 -27.71 4.14
CA CYS A 21 -19.54 -27.17 3.51
C CYS A 21 -19.70 -25.71 3.06
N ALA A 22 -20.35 -24.87 3.85
CA ALA A 22 -20.42 -23.43 3.60
C ALA A 22 -19.99 -22.63 4.85
N CYS A 23 -18.88 -23.02 5.49
CA CYS A 23 -18.08 -22.11 6.29
C CYS A 23 -16.77 -21.88 5.55
N GLY A 24 -16.84 -21.10 4.47
CA GLY A 24 -15.66 -20.46 3.92
C GLY A 24 -15.05 -19.57 5.00
N LYS A 25 -14.05 -20.07 5.71
CA LYS A 25 -13.11 -19.19 6.42
C LYS A 25 -12.50 -18.29 5.36
N THR A 26 -13.02 -17.08 5.26
CA THR A 26 -12.29 -15.97 4.66
C THR A 26 -10.99 -15.90 5.45
N LYS A 27 -9.93 -16.47 4.89
CA LYS A 27 -8.59 -16.18 5.35
C LYS A 27 -8.43 -14.71 5.08
N ASP A 28 -8.60 -13.90 6.13
CA ASP A 28 -8.05 -12.57 6.18
C ASP A 28 -6.55 -12.75 5.90
N GLN A 29 -6.20 -12.58 4.62
CA GLN A 29 -4.82 -12.43 4.22
C GLN A 29 -4.42 -11.02 4.65
N THR A 30 -4.33 -10.83 5.95
CA THR A 30 -3.45 -9.80 6.50
C THR A 30 -2.08 -10.16 5.97
N ARG A 31 -1.75 -9.54 4.84
CA ARG A 31 -0.44 -9.61 4.23
C ARG A 31 0.51 -9.19 5.34
N LYS A 32 1.15 -10.18 5.97
CA LYS A 32 2.22 -9.95 6.93
C LYS A 32 3.30 -9.26 6.11
N ILE A 33 3.28 -7.92 6.13
CA ILE A 33 4.35 -7.11 5.57
C ILE A 33 5.54 -7.48 6.42
N THR A 34 6.37 -8.38 5.90
CA THR A 34 7.67 -8.66 6.48
C THR A 34 8.42 -7.35 6.40
N LYS A 35 8.57 -6.72 7.56
CA LYS A 35 9.21 -5.44 7.73
C LYS A 35 10.69 -5.61 7.42
N ASP A 36 11.05 -5.57 6.13
CA ASP A 36 12.44 -5.41 5.71
C ASP A 36 12.82 -3.94 5.94
N THR A 37 13.24 -3.66 7.17
CA THR A 37 13.56 -2.31 7.66
C THR A 37 14.78 -1.69 6.97
N ASN A 38 15.39 -2.36 6.01
CA ASN A 38 16.54 -1.87 5.27
C ASN A 38 16.19 -1.33 3.86
N LYS A 39 14.97 -1.52 3.40
CA LYS A 39 14.58 -1.02 2.08
C LYS A 39 14.39 0.49 2.12
N LYS A 40 15.28 1.21 1.48
CA LYS A 40 15.18 2.67 1.33
C LYS A 40 14.10 3.02 0.32
N ILE A 41 13.44 4.16 0.53
CA ILE A 41 12.60 4.82 -0.47
C ILE A 41 13.07 6.26 -0.61
N ILE A 42 13.40 6.67 -1.83
CA ILE A 42 13.90 8.02 -2.14
C ILE A 42 12.71 8.90 -2.51
N ILE A 43 12.50 9.93 -1.73
CA ILE A 43 11.37 10.84 -1.83
C ILE A 43 11.85 12.20 -2.30
N GLY A 44 11.38 12.64 -3.45
CA GLY A 44 11.67 13.96 -4.00
C GLY A 44 10.64 15.00 -3.55
N GLY A 45 11.11 16.17 -3.17
CA GLY A 45 10.28 17.35 -2.90
C GLY A 45 11.08 18.62 -3.14
N ASP A 46 10.39 19.73 -3.24
CA ASP A 46 10.99 21.06 -3.31
C ASP A 46 11.01 21.75 -1.94
N ASN A 47 11.62 22.92 -1.87
CA ASN A 47 11.66 23.71 -0.63
C ASN A 47 10.40 24.58 -0.52
N TYR A 48 9.42 24.12 0.25
CA TYR A 48 8.13 24.80 0.44
C TYR A 48 7.70 24.80 1.92
N PRO A 49 8.26 25.69 2.77
CA PRO A 49 7.86 25.79 4.18
C PRO A 49 6.38 26.20 4.32
N PRO A 50 5.63 25.69 5.30
CA PRO A 50 6.05 24.78 6.39
C PRO A 50 5.91 23.29 6.04
N PHE A 51 5.66 22.95 4.78
CA PHE A 51 5.33 21.58 4.36
C PHE A 51 6.57 20.72 4.14
N ASN A 52 7.53 21.20 3.36
CA ASN A 52 8.77 20.52 3.05
C ASN A 52 9.92 21.53 2.96
N TYR A 53 10.92 21.38 3.80
CA TYR A 53 12.08 22.28 3.83
C TYR A 53 13.26 21.58 4.52
N THR A 54 14.40 22.23 4.47
CA THR A 54 15.59 21.83 5.24
C THR A 54 15.74 22.75 6.44
N ASP A 55 15.85 22.17 7.64
CA ASP A 55 16.04 22.91 8.88
C ASP A 55 17.45 23.53 8.99
N GLU A 56 17.70 24.29 10.05
CA GLU A 56 18.98 24.96 10.30
C GLU A 56 20.14 23.96 10.49
N ASN A 57 19.84 22.71 10.80
CA ASN A 57 20.83 21.64 10.97
C ASN A 57 21.07 20.84 9.68
N GLY A 58 20.40 21.20 8.59
CA GLY A 58 20.47 20.49 7.32
C GLY A 58 19.59 19.25 7.22
N ASN A 59 18.63 19.05 8.14
CA ASN A 59 17.74 17.91 8.13
C ASN A 59 16.43 18.21 7.40
N PRO A 60 15.85 17.21 6.71
CA PRO A 60 14.50 17.32 6.15
C PRO A 60 13.47 17.53 7.27
N ALA A 61 12.64 18.57 7.13
CA ALA A 61 11.64 18.98 8.09
C ALA A 61 10.36 19.46 7.39
N GLY A 62 9.26 19.54 8.14
CA GLY A 62 7.97 20.01 7.69
C GLY A 62 6.87 18.98 7.77
N ILE A 63 5.64 19.43 7.56
CA ILE A 63 4.42 18.61 7.71
C ILE A 63 4.46 17.39 6.78
N ASP A 64 4.80 17.59 5.52
CA ASP A 64 4.88 16.52 4.53
C ASP A 64 5.99 15.53 4.83
N VAL A 65 7.12 16.02 5.32
CA VAL A 65 8.26 15.18 5.72
C VAL A 65 7.87 14.27 6.89
N GLU A 66 7.20 14.80 7.91
CA GLU A 66 6.78 13.99 9.07
C GLU A 66 5.69 12.97 8.69
N LEU A 67 4.73 13.36 7.84
CA LEU A 67 3.72 12.44 7.33
C LEU A 67 4.34 11.32 6.50
N ALA A 68 5.26 11.64 5.61
CA ALA A 68 5.95 10.65 4.78
C ALA A 68 6.82 9.71 5.63
N LYS A 69 7.55 10.24 6.61
CA LYS A 69 8.32 9.42 7.57
C LYS A 69 7.44 8.37 8.24
N GLU A 70 6.31 8.80 8.78
CA GLU A 70 5.37 7.91 9.46
C GLU A 70 4.76 6.88 8.51
N ALA A 71 4.25 7.31 7.35
CA ALA A 71 3.62 6.45 6.36
C ALA A 71 4.59 5.36 5.87
N PHE A 72 5.77 5.73 5.41
CA PHE A 72 6.74 4.78 4.88
C PHE A 72 7.36 3.89 5.96
N SER A 73 7.55 4.40 7.17
CA SER A 73 7.99 3.59 8.31
C SER A 73 6.99 2.47 8.65
N ARG A 74 5.68 2.76 8.61
CA ARG A 74 4.63 1.75 8.79
C ARG A 74 4.65 0.68 7.70
N MET A 75 5.00 1.07 6.49
CA MET A 75 5.16 0.17 5.35
C MET A 75 6.47 -0.63 5.39
N GLY A 76 7.36 -0.36 6.34
CA GLY A 76 8.66 -1.04 6.47
C GLY A 76 9.77 -0.45 5.63
N TYR A 77 9.61 0.75 5.10
CA TYR A 77 10.65 1.46 4.36
C TYR A 77 11.40 2.46 5.26
N LYS A 78 12.65 2.74 4.87
CA LYS A 78 13.44 3.85 5.40
C LYS A 78 13.37 5.02 4.44
N PRO A 79 12.61 6.08 4.71
CA PRO A 79 12.50 7.23 3.83
C PRO A 79 13.80 8.03 3.79
N VAL A 80 14.18 8.45 2.59
CA VAL A 80 15.32 9.33 2.30
C VAL A 80 14.78 10.49 1.49
N PHE A 81 14.84 11.70 2.04
CA PHE A 81 14.35 12.91 1.39
C PHE A 81 15.45 13.55 0.58
N VAL A 82 15.12 13.97 -0.62
CA VAL A 82 16.02 14.72 -1.50
C VAL A 82 15.32 15.97 -2.03
N ASN A 83 16.03 17.09 -2.01
CA ASN A 83 15.54 18.29 -2.65
C ASN A 83 15.77 18.17 -4.16
N ILE A 84 14.74 18.45 -4.95
CA ILE A 84 14.75 18.30 -6.41
C ILE A 84 14.41 19.61 -7.11
N ASP A 85 14.86 19.74 -8.35
CA ASP A 85 14.29 20.71 -9.26
C ASP A 85 12.86 20.27 -9.62
N TRP A 86 11.89 21.09 -9.20
CA TRP A 86 10.47 20.78 -9.33
C TRP A 86 10.04 20.56 -10.78
N GLU A 87 10.59 21.32 -11.73
CA GLU A 87 10.24 21.17 -13.12
C GLU A 87 10.72 19.84 -13.73
N ASN A 88 11.72 19.24 -13.11
CA ASN A 88 12.29 17.96 -13.54
C ASN A 88 11.72 16.73 -12.83
N LYS A 89 10.73 16.90 -11.95
CA LYS A 89 10.19 15.86 -11.05
C LYS A 89 9.75 14.57 -11.77
N LYS A 90 9.06 14.69 -12.90
CA LYS A 90 8.57 13.54 -13.67
C LYS A 90 9.75 12.73 -14.24
N ASN A 91 10.71 13.38 -14.85
CA ASN A 91 11.90 12.72 -15.38
C ASN A 91 12.70 11.99 -14.31
N LEU A 92 12.78 12.55 -13.11
CA LEU A 92 13.49 11.92 -11.99
C LEU A 92 12.83 10.61 -11.55
N VAL A 93 11.50 10.56 -11.53
CA VAL A 93 10.74 9.32 -11.26
C VAL A 93 10.91 8.32 -12.41
N GLU A 94 10.73 8.74 -13.65
CA GLU A 94 10.85 7.88 -14.84
C GLU A 94 12.23 7.26 -14.97
N GLN A 95 13.28 8.01 -14.61
CA GLN A 95 14.66 7.54 -14.62
C GLN A 95 15.04 6.72 -13.38
N GLY A 96 14.11 6.55 -12.41
CA GLY A 96 14.37 5.82 -11.17
C GLY A 96 15.38 6.52 -10.24
N LYS A 97 15.62 7.82 -10.40
CA LYS A 97 16.50 8.60 -9.53
C LYS A 97 15.84 8.91 -8.18
N ILE A 98 14.51 9.03 -8.18
CA ILE A 98 13.66 9.06 -7.01
C ILE A 98 12.56 8.03 -7.18
N ASP A 99 12.03 7.50 -6.08
CA ASP A 99 10.97 6.48 -6.10
C ASP A 99 9.59 7.13 -6.14
N CYS A 100 9.42 8.27 -5.51
CA CYS A 100 8.17 9.02 -5.51
C CYS A 100 8.40 10.51 -5.26
N ILE A 101 7.36 11.29 -5.56
CA ILE A 101 7.24 12.70 -5.20
C ILE A 101 6.26 12.78 -4.02
N TRP A 102 6.66 13.48 -2.97
CA TRP A 102 5.79 13.75 -1.82
C TRP A 102 5.98 15.22 -1.42
N ALA A 103 5.06 16.03 -1.86
CA ALA A 103 5.05 17.47 -1.60
C ALA A 103 3.63 18.01 -1.66
N CYS A 104 3.38 19.12 -1.03
CA CYS A 104 2.10 19.81 -1.04
C CYS A 104 1.89 20.49 -2.40
N PHE A 105 1.20 19.83 -3.34
CA PHE A 105 0.82 20.46 -4.60
C PHE A 105 -0.63 20.13 -4.99
N SER A 106 -1.27 21.08 -5.67
CA SER A 106 -2.65 20.95 -6.10
C SER A 106 -2.80 19.98 -7.28
N VAL A 107 -3.81 19.12 -7.22
CA VAL A 107 -4.22 18.26 -8.34
C VAL A 107 -5.08 19.04 -9.36
N THR A 108 -5.71 20.14 -8.92
CA THR A 108 -6.60 20.95 -9.79
C THR A 108 -5.87 21.45 -11.03
N GLY A 109 -6.39 21.09 -12.20
CA GLY A 109 -5.79 21.41 -13.50
C GLY A 109 -4.61 20.50 -13.90
N ARG A 110 -4.38 19.41 -13.15
CA ARG A 110 -3.32 18.42 -13.38
C ARG A 110 -3.82 16.99 -13.30
N GLU A 111 -5.10 16.79 -13.56
CA GLU A 111 -5.78 15.51 -13.43
C GLU A 111 -5.22 14.43 -14.37
N ASN A 112 -4.45 14.85 -15.39
CA ASN A 112 -3.85 13.98 -16.39
C ASN A 112 -2.30 13.90 -16.26
N ASP A 113 -1.74 14.44 -15.18
CA ASP A 113 -0.29 14.47 -14.95
C ASP A 113 0.22 13.19 -14.29
#